data_c4f5f11a3b949993152eef21a132470c
#
_entry.id   c4f5f11a3b949993152eef21a132470c
#
_cell.length_a   1.000
_cell.length_b   1.000
_cell.length_c   1.000
_cell.angle_alpha   90.00
_cell.angle_beta   90.00
_cell.angle_gamma   90.00
#
_symmetry.space_group_name_H-M   'P 1'
#
loop_
_entity.id
_entity.type
_entity.pdbx_description
1 polymer ?
#
loop_
_entity_poly.entity_id
_entity_poly.type
_entity_poly.pdbx_seq_one_letter_code
_entity_poly.pdbx_strand_id
1 'polypeptide(L)'
;VLGVRRKNTEKPEYADEVYLTEDLDRLLPQADVVAVTLPGTEATRGMLSRERISRMKNGAVLLNVGRGYIVDTEALCDALESGKLAGAGLDVTDPEPLPPEHRLWRIPTAVITPHISGYYHLKETHERILRIFAENLERFVKGEPLVNQVDFQTGYRKTP
;
A
#
# COMPACT_ATOMS: atom_id res chain seq x y z
N VAL A 1 -8.04 -11.01 10.02
CA VAL A 1 -7.31 -9.90 9.35
C VAL A 1 -6.54 -9.13 10.41
N LEU A 2 -5.20 -9.02 10.24
CA LEU A 2 -4.34 -8.20 11.07
C LEU A 2 -4.11 -6.86 10.37
N GLY A 3 -4.56 -5.77 10.97
CA GLY A 3 -4.34 -4.42 10.46
C GLY A 3 -3.05 -3.82 11.01
N VAL A 4 -2.30 -3.09 10.19
CA VAL A 4 -1.15 -2.31 10.63
C VAL A 4 -1.37 -0.84 10.30
N ARG A 5 -1.26 0.03 11.29
CA ARG A 5 -1.50 1.47 11.18
C ARG A 5 -0.35 2.29 11.75
N ARG A 6 -0.24 3.54 11.32
CA ARG A 6 0.80 4.46 11.77
C ARG A 6 0.57 5.04 13.17
N LYS A 7 -0.66 5.39 13.53
CA LYS A 7 -0.92 6.26 14.69
C LYS A 7 -1.79 5.68 15.79
N ASN A 8 -2.70 4.78 15.48
CA ASN A 8 -3.63 4.26 16.47
C ASN A 8 -3.98 2.81 16.18
N THR A 9 -4.42 2.11 17.22
CA THR A 9 -4.86 0.71 17.16
C THR A 9 -6.38 0.59 17.23
N GLU A 10 -7.13 1.65 16.94
CA GLU A 10 -8.57 1.60 16.85
C GLU A 10 -8.99 0.55 15.82
N LYS A 11 -9.75 -0.43 16.29
CA LYS A 11 -10.08 -1.61 15.51
C LYS A 11 -11.38 -1.39 14.71
N PRO A 12 -11.35 -1.41 13.38
CA PRO A 12 -12.56 -1.45 12.58
C PRO A 12 -13.20 -2.85 12.66
N GLU A 13 -14.49 -2.94 12.35
CA GLU A 13 -15.27 -4.17 12.45
C GLU A 13 -14.69 -5.34 11.63
N TYR A 14 -14.09 -5.05 10.49
CA TYR A 14 -13.50 -6.05 9.58
C TYR A 14 -12.10 -6.55 9.97
N ALA A 15 -11.48 -6.00 11.00
CA ALA A 15 -10.16 -6.44 11.47
C ALA A 15 -10.31 -7.25 12.77
N ASP A 16 -9.54 -8.33 12.89
CA ASP A 16 -9.46 -9.10 14.13
C ASP A 16 -8.60 -8.37 15.16
N GLU A 17 -7.47 -7.83 14.73
CA GLU A 17 -6.55 -7.05 15.55
C GLU A 17 -5.92 -5.91 14.75
N VAL A 18 -5.47 -4.85 15.42
CA VAL A 18 -4.77 -3.72 14.82
C VAL A 18 -3.52 -3.39 15.63
N TYR A 19 -2.42 -3.20 14.90
CA TYR A 19 -1.09 -2.97 15.43
C TYR A 19 -0.48 -1.68 14.86
N LEU A 20 0.60 -1.22 15.46
CA LEU A 20 1.41 -0.13 14.92
C LEU A 20 2.50 -0.66 13.98
N THR A 21 3.07 0.24 13.18
CA THR A 21 4.13 -0.12 12.22
C THR A 21 5.39 -0.70 12.86
N GLU A 22 5.63 -0.41 14.12
CA GLU A 22 6.73 -0.98 14.91
C GLU A 22 6.58 -2.49 15.17
N ASP A 23 5.35 -3.00 15.13
CA ASP A 23 5.05 -4.42 15.28
C ASP A 23 5.23 -5.23 13.99
N LEU A 24 5.47 -4.58 12.86
CA LEU A 24 5.47 -5.21 11.54
C LEU A 24 6.38 -6.44 11.47
N ASP A 25 7.58 -6.37 12.03
CA ASP A 25 8.56 -7.45 12.01
C ASP A 25 8.09 -8.71 12.76
N ARG A 26 7.21 -8.54 13.75
CA ARG A 26 6.59 -9.64 14.51
C ARG A 26 5.40 -10.25 13.76
N LEU A 27 4.73 -9.47 12.92
CA LEU A 27 3.51 -9.88 12.22
C LEU A 27 3.80 -10.58 10.89
N LEU A 28 4.84 -10.15 10.17
CA LEU A 28 5.19 -10.69 8.84
C LEU A 28 5.30 -12.22 8.81
N PRO A 29 5.90 -12.91 9.81
CA PRO A 29 5.98 -14.37 9.80
C PRO A 29 4.64 -15.09 9.97
N GLN A 30 3.59 -14.38 10.36
CA GLN A 30 2.27 -14.96 10.63
C GLN A 30 1.31 -14.83 9.43
N ALA A 31 1.60 -13.90 8.52
CA ALA A 31 0.70 -13.54 7.43
C ALA A 31 0.86 -14.47 6.22
N ASP A 32 -0.24 -15.06 5.77
CA ASP A 32 -0.29 -15.80 4.50
C ASP A 32 -0.36 -14.83 3.30
N VAL A 33 -0.96 -13.67 3.49
CA VAL A 33 -1.03 -12.60 2.50
C VAL A 33 -0.66 -11.28 3.16
N VAL A 34 0.28 -10.55 2.57
CA VAL A 34 0.65 -9.20 2.98
C VAL A 34 0.16 -8.22 1.93
N ALA A 35 -0.80 -7.37 2.27
CA ALA A 35 -1.35 -6.36 1.38
C ALA A 35 -0.85 -4.95 1.77
N VAL A 36 -0.17 -4.30 0.84
CA VAL A 36 0.34 -2.94 0.98
C VAL A 36 -0.63 -1.95 0.33
N THR A 37 -1.27 -1.12 1.17
CA THR A 37 -2.21 -0.08 0.74
C THR A 37 -1.79 1.31 1.25
N LEU A 38 -0.53 1.44 1.65
CA LEU A 38 0.02 2.63 2.27
C LEU A 38 0.25 3.76 1.25
N PRO A 39 0.07 5.02 1.64
CA PRO A 39 0.53 6.15 0.85
C PRO A 39 2.05 6.16 0.77
N GLY A 40 2.58 6.70 -0.33
CA GLY A 40 4.02 6.90 -0.49
C GLY A 40 4.50 8.13 0.26
N THR A 41 5.35 7.92 1.24
CA THR A 41 6.03 8.97 2.01
C THR A 41 7.46 8.53 2.28
N GLU A 42 8.32 9.43 2.76
CA GLU A 42 9.67 9.04 3.19
C GLU A 42 9.65 7.99 4.32
N ALA A 43 8.67 8.04 5.20
CA ALA A 43 8.50 7.05 6.27
C ALA A 43 8.08 5.65 5.79
N THR A 44 7.50 5.55 4.59
CA THR A 44 7.05 4.28 4.01
C THR A 44 7.99 3.76 2.92
N ARG A 45 8.97 4.57 2.47
CA ARG A 45 9.97 4.16 1.49
C ARG A 45 10.79 2.98 2.02
N GLY A 46 10.88 1.91 1.23
CA GLY A 46 11.61 0.71 1.59
C GLY A 46 11.10 -0.01 2.85
N MET A 47 9.84 0.25 3.23
CA MET A 47 9.25 -0.36 4.43
C MET A 47 9.29 -1.89 4.36
N LEU A 48 9.07 -2.49 3.19
CA LEU A 48 9.29 -3.91 2.93
C LEU A 48 10.66 -4.11 2.31
N SER A 49 11.69 -3.96 3.13
CA SER A 49 13.08 -4.19 2.79
C SER A 49 13.35 -5.68 2.53
N ARG A 50 14.54 -6.00 1.98
CA ARG A 50 15.03 -7.37 1.82
C ARG A 50 14.91 -8.19 3.11
N GLU A 51 15.28 -7.59 4.24
CA GLU A 51 15.20 -8.26 5.53
C GLU A 51 13.73 -8.59 5.90
N ARG A 52 12.81 -7.66 5.74
CA ARG A 52 11.40 -7.87 6.03
C ARG A 52 10.75 -8.87 5.10
N ILE A 53 11.07 -8.84 3.80
CA ILE A 53 10.62 -9.85 2.85
C ILE A 53 11.13 -11.25 3.25
N SER A 54 12.37 -11.37 3.70
CA SER A 54 12.90 -12.64 4.18
C SER A 54 12.19 -13.19 5.42
N ARG A 55 11.63 -12.31 6.26
CA ARG A 55 10.84 -12.67 7.46
C ARG A 55 9.41 -13.12 7.15
N MET A 56 8.88 -12.80 5.97
CA MET A 56 7.54 -13.25 5.59
C MET A 56 7.44 -14.78 5.68
N LYS A 57 6.24 -15.28 5.89
CA LYS A 57 5.98 -16.73 5.91
C LYS A 57 6.37 -17.37 4.58
N ASN A 58 6.97 -18.57 4.62
CA ASN A 58 7.25 -19.33 3.40
C ASN A 58 5.94 -19.63 2.68
N GLY A 59 5.89 -19.35 1.38
CA GLY A 59 4.71 -19.51 0.57
C GLY A 59 3.68 -18.38 0.71
N ALA A 60 4.01 -17.29 1.40
CA ALA A 60 3.13 -16.12 1.47
C ALA A 60 3.00 -15.40 0.11
N VAL A 61 1.94 -14.63 -0.05
CA VAL A 61 1.68 -13.77 -1.21
C VAL A 61 1.85 -12.31 -0.81
N LEU A 62 2.52 -11.51 -1.65
CA LEU A 62 2.62 -10.06 -1.50
C LEU A 62 1.71 -9.36 -2.49
N LEU A 63 0.87 -8.43 -2.01
CA LEU A 63 0.05 -7.54 -2.84
C LEU A 63 0.50 -6.10 -2.61
N ASN A 64 0.80 -5.34 -3.68
CA ASN A 64 1.12 -3.92 -3.56
C ASN A 64 0.23 -3.09 -4.47
N VAL A 65 -0.70 -2.36 -3.86
CA VAL A 65 -1.57 -1.36 -4.51
C VAL A 65 -1.32 0.05 -3.93
N GLY A 66 -0.24 0.22 -3.19
CA GLY A 66 0.18 1.49 -2.58
C GLY A 66 1.10 2.30 -3.48
N ARG A 67 2.42 2.09 -3.32
CA ARG A 67 3.48 2.67 -4.16
C ARG A 67 4.63 1.69 -4.32
N GLY A 68 5.24 1.64 -5.50
CA GLY A 68 6.29 0.68 -5.84
C GLY A 68 7.45 0.71 -4.85
N TYR A 69 7.98 1.88 -4.58
CA TYR A 69 9.16 2.08 -3.72
C TYR A 69 8.96 1.74 -2.22
N ILE A 70 7.76 1.29 -1.81
CA ILE A 70 7.54 0.74 -0.46
C ILE A 70 8.18 -0.65 -0.34
N VAL A 71 8.29 -1.36 -1.46
CA VAL A 71 8.83 -2.72 -1.54
C VAL A 71 10.20 -2.68 -2.24
N ASP A 72 11.18 -3.36 -1.69
CA ASP A 72 12.45 -3.64 -2.37
C ASP A 72 12.18 -4.61 -3.55
N THR A 73 12.14 -4.07 -4.77
CA THR A 73 11.77 -4.80 -6.00
C THR A 73 12.74 -5.95 -6.27
N GLU A 74 14.05 -5.73 -6.06
CA GLU A 74 15.05 -6.77 -6.29
C GLU A 74 14.96 -7.89 -5.26
N ALA A 75 14.74 -7.56 -3.99
CA ALA A 75 14.51 -8.55 -2.96
C ALA A 75 13.23 -9.34 -3.19
N LEU A 76 12.18 -8.70 -3.71
CA LEU A 76 10.94 -9.37 -4.10
C LEU A 76 11.18 -10.37 -5.24
N CYS A 77 11.93 -9.98 -6.27
CA CYS A 77 12.32 -10.90 -7.36
C CYS A 77 13.06 -12.12 -6.81
N ASP A 78 14.06 -11.92 -5.96
CA ASP A 78 14.83 -13.02 -5.34
C ASP A 78 13.92 -13.97 -4.54
N ALA A 79 12.97 -13.41 -3.80
CA ALA A 79 12.03 -14.18 -2.99
C ALA A 79 11.04 -15.00 -3.84
N LEU A 80 10.62 -14.47 -4.99
CA LEU A 80 9.75 -15.19 -5.93
C LEU A 80 10.52 -16.29 -6.67
N GLU A 81 11.71 -15.98 -7.19
CA GLU A 81 12.55 -16.93 -7.93
C GLU A 81 13.04 -18.10 -7.05
N SER A 82 13.33 -17.84 -5.78
CA SER A 82 13.70 -18.89 -4.81
C SER A 82 12.52 -19.71 -4.28
N GLY A 83 11.27 -19.31 -4.58
CA GLY A 83 10.07 -19.95 -4.03
C GLY A 83 9.80 -19.60 -2.56
N LYS A 84 10.52 -18.63 -1.99
CA LYS A 84 10.23 -18.09 -0.63
C LYS A 84 8.83 -17.52 -0.56
N LEU A 85 8.42 -16.76 -1.58
CA LEU A 85 7.05 -16.30 -1.76
C LEU A 85 6.36 -17.10 -2.86
N ALA A 86 5.08 -17.43 -2.66
CA ALA A 86 4.27 -18.14 -3.64
C ALA A 86 3.85 -17.26 -4.82
N GLY A 87 3.77 -15.95 -4.62
CA GLY A 87 3.41 -15.02 -5.68
C GLY A 87 3.38 -13.56 -5.22
N ALA A 88 3.25 -12.67 -6.21
CA ALA A 88 3.03 -11.26 -5.98
C ALA A 88 2.01 -10.69 -6.96
N GLY A 89 1.14 -9.78 -6.46
CA GLY A 89 0.25 -8.93 -7.27
C GLY A 89 0.67 -7.47 -7.11
N LEU A 90 1.09 -6.84 -8.19
CA LEU A 90 1.71 -5.52 -8.18
C LEU A 90 0.96 -4.59 -9.13
N ASP A 91 0.25 -3.62 -8.58
CA ASP A 91 -0.33 -2.55 -9.39
C ASP A 91 0.64 -1.38 -9.55
N VAL A 92 1.71 -1.38 -8.78
CA VAL A 92 2.75 -0.36 -8.74
C VAL A 92 4.13 -1.02 -8.66
N THR A 93 5.13 -0.41 -9.32
CA THR A 93 6.51 -0.90 -9.35
C THR A 93 7.50 0.21 -9.02
N ASP A 94 8.75 -0.14 -8.78
CA ASP A 94 9.86 0.80 -8.68
C ASP A 94 11.08 0.21 -9.43
N PRO A 95 11.53 0.83 -10.52
CA PRO A 95 11.01 2.06 -11.14
C PRO A 95 9.62 1.89 -11.78
N GLU A 96 8.94 3.01 -12.00
CA GLU A 96 7.67 3.05 -12.72
C GLU A 96 7.73 4.11 -13.83
N PRO A 97 7.49 3.75 -15.13
CA PRO A 97 7.16 2.40 -15.60
C PRO A 97 8.31 1.42 -15.43
N LEU A 98 7.96 0.14 -15.23
CA LEU A 98 8.96 -0.93 -15.11
C LEU A 98 9.65 -1.14 -16.48
N PRO A 99 11.01 -1.10 -16.55
CA PRO A 99 11.74 -1.29 -17.79
C PRO A 99 11.39 -2.61 -18.48
N PRO A 100 11.32 -2.64 -19.83
CA PRO A 100 10.94 -3.84 -20.59
C PRO A 100 11.84 -5.07 -20.31
N GLU A 101 13.11 -4.83 -20.02
CA GLU A 101 14.12 -5.87 -19.76
C GLU A 101 14.13 -6.35 -18.31
N HIS A 102 13.36 -5.72 -17.42
CA HIS A 102 13.38 -6.04 -15.99
C HIS A 102 12.94 -7.48 -15.74
N ARG A 103 13.70 -8.20 -14.89
CA ARG A 103 13.49 -9.63 -14.61
C ARG A 103 12.10 -9.96 -14.05
N LEU A 104 11.45 -9.01 -13.37
CA LEU A 104 10.11 -9.18 -12.82
C LEU A 104 9.08 -9.59 -13.86
N TRP A 105 9.23 -9.14 -15.14
CA TRP A 105 8.35 -9.56 -16.26
C TRP A 105 8.43 -11.05 -16.58
N ARG A 106 9.53 -11.71 -16.21
CA ARG A 106 9.80 -13.12 -16.51
C ARG A 106 9.44 -14.07 -15.36
N ILE A 107 9.05 -13.54 -14.21
CA ILE A 107 8.67 -14.32 -13.04
C ILE A 107 7.20 -14.72 -13.17
N PRO A 108 6.88 -16.02 -13.40
CA PRO A 108 5.50 -16.43 -13.73
C PRO A 108 4.51 -16.28 -12.56
N THR A 109 5.03 -16.16 -11.33
CA THR A 109 4.23 -15.95 -10.12
C THR A 109 4.02 -14.47 -9.78
N ALA A 110 4.54 -13.53 -10.61
CA ALA A 110 4.27 -12.12 -10.50
C ALA A 110 3.15 -11.71 -11.46
N VAL A 111 2.11 -11.08 -10.93
CA VAL A 111 1.04 -10.44 -11.73
C VAL A 111 1.22 -8.94 -11.62
N ILE A 112 1.36 -8.26 -12.75
CA ILE A 112 1.59 -6.81 -12.80
C ILE A 112 0.41 -6.18 -13.53
N THR A 113 -0.18 -5.14 -12.93
CA THR A 113 -1.19 -4.30 -13.54
C THR A 113 -0.67 -2.86 -13.69
N PRO A 114 -1.15 -2.08 -14.67
CA PRO A 114 -0.53 -0.81 -15.04
C PRO A 114 -1.04 0.37 -14.19
N HIS A 115 -0.94 0.29 -12.86
CA HIS A 115 -1.31 1.32 -11.87
C HIS A 115 -2.76 1.80 -12.04
N ILE A 116 -3.69 0.84 -12.03
CA ILE A 116 -5.12 1.06 -12.30
C ILE A 116 -6.04 0.71 -11.13
N SER A 117 -5.52 0.17 -10.02
CA SER A 117 -6.34 -0.26 -8.88
C SER A 117 -7.11 0.88 -8.20
N GLY A 118 -6.60 2.11 -8.29
CA GLY A 118 -7.21 3.32 -7.74
C GLY A 118 -8.07 4.11 -8.73
N TYR A 119 -8.26 3.64 -9.96
CA TYR A 119 -9.05 4.34 -10.97
C TYR A 119 -10.54 4.36 -10.67
N TYR A 120 -11.26 5.28 -11.33
CA TYR A 120 -12.68 5.60 -11.15
C TYR A 120 -13.65 4.56 -11.74
N HIS A 121 -13.30 3.29 -11.72
CA HIS A 121 -14.16 2.24 -12.31
C HIS A 121 -15.36 1.88 -11.44
N LEU A 122 -15.30 2.18 -10.15
CA LEU A 122 -16.39 1.94 -9.23
C LEU A 122 -17.26 3.20 -9.08
N LYS A 123 -18.56 3.05 -9.29
CA LYS A 123 -19.55 4.12 -9.06
C LYS A 123 -19.40 4.75 -7.67
N GLU A 124 -19.20 3.94 -6.65
CA GLU A 124 -18.97 4.38 -5.27
C GLU A 124 -17.76 5.33 -5.14
N THR A 125 -16.69 5.09 -5.88
CA THR A 125 -15.51 5.99 -5.87
C THR A 125 -15.86 7.35 -6.44
N HIS A 126 -16.58 7.40 -7.57
CA HIS A 126 -17.07 8.64 -8.15
C HIS A 126 -17.96 9.43 -7.17
N GLU A 127 -18.94 8.75 -6.59
CA GLU A 127 -19.87 9.38 -5.66
C GLU A 127 -19.16 9.96 -4.42
N ARG A 128 -18.16 9.26 -3.89
CA ARG A 128 -17.35 9.76 -2.77
C ARG A 128 -16.53 10.99 -3.15
N ILE A 129 -15.89 10.98 -4.31
CA ILE A 129 -15.09 12.11 -4.79
C ILE A 129 -15.99 13.33 -5.00
N LEU A 130 -17.13 13.16 -5.70
CA LEU A 130 -18.07 14.25 -5.93
C LEU A 130 -18.63 14.84 -4.63
N ARG A 131 -18.91 13.99 -3.65
CA ARG A 131 -19.38 14.43 -2.32
C ARG A 131 -18.33 15.27 -1.60
N ILE A 132 -17.08 14.79 -1.55
CA ILE A 132 -15.97 15.54 -0.93
C ILE A 132 -15.72 16.86 -1.67
N PHE A 133 -15.79 16.85 -3.00
CA PHE A 133 -15.61 18.04 -3.81
C PHE A 133 -16.71 19.07 -3.54
N ALA A 134 -17.98 18.65 -3.56
CA ALA A 134 -19.11 19.54 -3.30
C ALA A 134 -19.05 20.15 -1.89
N GLU A 135 -18.77 19.34 -0.87
CA GLU A 135 -18.57 19.81 0.50
C GLU A 135 -17.44 20.84 0.60
N ASN A 136 -16.31 20.57 -0.03
CA ASN A 136 -15.17 21.48 -0.02
C ASN A 136 -15.45 22.77 -0.79
N LEU A 137 -16.22 22.71 -1.86
CA LEU A 137 -16.64 23.93 -2.58
C LEU A 137 -17.52 24.83 -1.71
N GLU A 138 -18.50 24.27 -1.01
CA GLU A 138 -19.33 25.02 -0.06
C GLU A 138 -18.49 25.65 1.06
N ARG A 139 -17.59 24.86 1.66
CA ARG A 139 -16.67 25.34 2.71
C ARG A 139 -15.77 26.46 2.20
N PHE A 140 -15.21 26.32 1.00
CA PHE A 140 -14.36 27.33 0.39
C PHE A 140 -15.11 28.67 0.22
N VAL A 141 -16.34 28.64 -0.32
CA VAL A 141 -17.18 29.85 -0.49
C VAL A 141 -17.49 30.50 0.86
N LYS A 142 -17.65 29.71 1.93
CA LYS A 142 -17.93 30.20 3.28
C LYS A 142 -16.67 30.61 4.06
N GLY A 143 -15.47 30.41 3.52
CA GLY A 143 -14.21 30.64 4.22
C GLY A 143 -13.95 29.65 5.36
N GLU A 144 -14.58 28.48 5.33
CA GLU A 144 -14.43 27.41 6.32
C GLU A 144 -13.22 26.50 5.99
N PRO A 145 -12.64 25.81 7.00
CA PRO A 145 -11.58 24.82 6.76
C PRO A 145 -12.05 23.68 5.86
N LEU A 146 -11.22 23.30 4.88
CA LEU A 146 -11.52 22.20 3.97
C LEU A 146 -11.40 20.84 4.65
N VAL A 147 -12.23 19.86 4.26
CA VAL A 147 -12.09 18.47 4.68
C VAL A 147 -11.01 17.79 3.85
N ASN A 148 -10.37 16.76 4.43
CA ASN A 148 -9.31 15.97 3.77
C ASN A 148 -8.09 16.81 3.30
N GLN A 149 -7.81 17.93 3.95
CA GLN A 149 -6.61 18.71 3.66
C GLN A 149 -5.36 17.88 3.94
N VAL A 150 -4.44 17.83 2.97
CA VAL A 150 -3.17 17.11 3.12
C VAL A 150 -2.15 18.01 3.81
N ASP A 151 -1.44 17.44 4.76
CA ASP A 151 -0.24 18.02 5.35
C ASP A 151 0.96 17.68 4.45
N PHE A 152 1.56 18.69 3.84
CA PHE A 152 2.70 18.50 2.93
C PHE A 152 3.98 18.00 3.62
N GLN A 153 4.11 18.16 4.94
CA GLN A 153 5.27 17.64 5.66
C GLN A 153 5.16 16.14 5.89
N THR A 154 3.97 15.67 6.20
CA THR A 154 3.76 14.26 6.53
C THR A 154 3.20 13.43 5.36
N GLY A 155 2.68 14.07 4.32
CA GLY A 155 1.99 13.43 3.21
C GLY A 155 0.64 12.80 3.57
N TYR A 156 0.15 13.01 4.80
CA TYR A 156 -1.12 12.47 5.27
C TYR A 156 -2.17 13.57 5.46
N ARG A 157 -3.43 13.14 5.51
CA ARG A 157 -4.52 14.03 5.88
C ARG A 157 -4.25 14.68 7.25
N LYS A 158 -4.43 16.00 7.33
CA LYS A 158 -4.50 16.70 8.62
C LYS A 158 -5.65 16.12 9.42
N THR A 159 -5.38 15.69 10.63
CA THR A 159 -6.42 15.38 11.62
C THR A 159 -6.94 16.70 12.20
N PRO A 160 -8.25 16.86 12.37
CA PRO A 160 -8.82 18.03 13.05
C PRO A 160 -8.23 18.19 14.43
#